data_730ef3cac7f016bb439130ea6e8bcf99
#
_entry.id   730ef3cac7f016bb439130ea6e8bcf99
#
_cell.length_a   1.000
_cell.length_b   1.000
_cell.length_c   1.000
_cell.angle_alpha   90.00
_cell.angle_beta   90.00
_cell.angle_gamma   90.00
#
_symmetry.space_group_name_H-M   'P 1'
#
loop_
_entity.id
_entity.type
_entity.pdbx_description
1 polymer ?
#
loop_
_entity_poly.entity_id
_entity_poly.type
_entity_poly.pdbx_seq_one_letter_code
_entity_poly.pdbx_strand_id
1 'polypeptide(L)'
;METELCLAAGYIETFAGNGKARSTGDGKRAVKAGIPLPHHAALDREEQWFYFAESGSDRIRRVHLQEGTVHNFAGIGETCYSGDDGVCGEAGLYLPLGVAFDSRNNLYICDSGSNRIRKVDHETGIITTVVGTGQHGFNGDGPAREVNLTWPAAIAFGTDDVLYIADTQAHKVRRYDPKTDLVTTIAGTWTAEDDAREQPLVARNLVVLSGDAIGIDFSDDQGWLMPVCSDGLDMSMYLDDGKPAMDARLYDIVGIAVDSKDDVYVVDKGSNRVRKIDVQTGVISTVAGVCRYGYDGDDKPAVRAMLHAPEAAIFDRDGHLYISDTMNHRVRKVDGKTGMITTVAGNGDSGYEDKNIGGCGAARFVAKESAGQLKHGDGLLGIEAVVNSPVGLAMDSQGHLYICERGENKIRRLKLS
;
A
#
# COMPACT_ATOMS: atom_id res chain seq x y z
N MET A 1 15.71 27.18 -18.23
CA MET A 1 16.42 26.07 -17.57
C MET A 1 16.39 26.39 -16.07
N GLU A 2 15.32 25.95 -15.39
CA GLU A 2 15.34 25.91 -13.94
C GLU A 2 16.26 24.73 -13.58
N THR A 3 17.37 25.03 -12.96
CA THR A 3 18.28 24.04 -12.37
C THR A 3 17.46 23.14 -11.48
N GLU A 4 17.42 21.81 -11.80
CA GLU A 4 17.00 20.82 -10.82
C GLU A 4 17.84 21.06 -9.57
N LEU A 5 17.21 21.61 -8.54
CA LEU A 5 17.78 21.65 -7.21
C LEU A 5 17.88 20.17 -6.79
N CYS A 6 19.11 19.64 -6.78
CA CYS A 6 19.38 18.33 -6.25
C CYS A 6 18.85 18.31 -4.81
N LEU A 7 17.85 17.47 -4.54
CA LEU A 7 17.25 17.36 -3.22
C LEU A 7 18.33 16.96 -2.22
N ALA A 8 18.54 17.78 -1.19
CA ALA A 8 19.54 17.49 -0.17
C ALA A 8 19.10 16.29 0.69
N ALA A 9 20.09 15.57 1.22
CA ALA A 9 19.83 14.43 2.10
C ALA A 9 18.98 14.85 3.30
N GLY A 10 17.98 14.04 3.62
CA GLY A 10 17.01 14.26 4.69
C GLY A 10 15.84 15.17 4.32
N TYR A 11 15.85 15.83 3.16
CA TYR A 11 14.80 16.76 2.75
C TYR A 11 13.72 16.08 1.92
N ILE A 12 12.47 16.58 2.05
CA ILE A 12 11.28 16.07 1.37
C ILE A 12 10.67 17.13 0.46
N GLU A 13 10.12 16.70 -0.67
CA GLU A 13 9.41 17.56 -1.63
C GLU A 13 8.19 16.86 -2.22
N THR A 14 7.26 17.62 -2.79
CA THR A 14 6.17 17.07 -3.60
C THR A 14 6.70 16.62 -4.96
N PHE A 15 6.63 15.32 -5.23
CA PHE A 15 7.02 14.72 -6.50
C PHE A 15 5.88 14.73 -7.52
N ALA A 16 4.65 14.42 -7.10
CA ALA A 16 3.46 14.46 -7.95
C ALA A 16 2.21 14.80 -7.12
N GLY A 17 1.21 15.35 -7.79
CA GLY A 17 -0.07 15.70 -7.17
C GLY A 17 -0.16 17.16 -6.74
N ASN A 18 -1.35 17.73 -6.92
CA ASN A 18 -1.67 19.11 -6.54
C ASN A 18 -2.68 19.18 -5.38
N GLY A 19 -2.95 18.05 -4.73
CA GLY A 19 -3.90 17.92 -3.62
C GLY A 19 -5.37 17.76 -4.04
N LYS A 20 -5.69 17.79 -5.34
CA LYS A 20 -7.08 17.65 -5.80
C LYS A 20 -7.42 16.18 -6.01
N ALA A 21 -8.57 15.78 -5.47
CA ALA A 21 -9.14 14.43 -5.57
C ALA A 21 -9.84 14.19 -6.93
N ARG A 22 -9.20 14.59 -8.03
CA ARG A 22 -9.69 14.37 -9.39
C ARG A 22 -8.54 14.07 -10.33
N SER A 23 -8.62 13.00 -11.10
CA SER A 23 -7.61 12.63 -12.08
C SER A 23 -7.54 13.65 -13.22
N THR A 24 -6.40 14.30 -13.35
CA THR A 24 -6.16 15.33 -14.38
C THR A 24 -4.67 15.43 -14.73
N GLY A 25 -4.37 16.12 -15.81
CA GLY A 25 -3.02 16.59 -16.10
C GLY A 25 -2.14 15.63 -16.90
N ASP A 26 -2.73 14.66 -17.63
CA ASP A 26 -1.96 13.79 -18.52
C ASP A 26 -1.13 14.61 -19.53
N GLY A 27 0.12 14.21 -19.73
CA GLY A 27 1.10 14.91 -20.55
C GLY A 27 1.63 16.21 -19.93
N LYS A 28 1.25 16.55 -18.70
CA LYS A 28 1.68 17.78 -18.00
C LYS A 28 2.60 17.46 -16.82
N ARG A 29 3.17 18.50 -16.23
CA ARG A 29 4.00 18.37 -15.02
C ARG A 29 3.23 17.67 -13.91
N ALA A 30 3.82 16.62 -13.32
CA ALA A 30 3.21 15.77 -12.31
C ALA A 30 2.77 16.55 -11.06
N VAL A 31 3.54 17.53 -10.61
CA VAL A 31 3.20 18.41 -9.48
C VAL A 31 1.98 19.32 -9.72
N LYS A 32 1.49 19.42 -10.97
CA LYS A 32 0.29 20.18 -11.33
C LYS A 32 -0.94 19.28 -11.58
N ALA A 33 -0.74 17.98 -11.62
CA ALA A 33 -1.80 17.00 -11.86
C ALA A 33 -2.65 16.78 -10.61
N GLY A 34 -3.93 16.46 -10.79
CA GLY A 34 -4.73 15.84 -9.75
C GLY A 34 -4.51 14.33 -9.78
N ILE A 35 -4.28 13.72 -8.63
CA ILE A 35 -4.04 12.28 -8.46
C ILE A 35 -4.86 11.74 -7.28
N PRO A 36 -6.14 11.39 -7.50
CA PRO A 36 -7.03 10.97 -6.42
C PRO A 36 -6.62 9.62 -5.84
N LEU A 37 -6.47 9.57 -4.52
CA LEU A 37 -6.19 8.38 -3.73
C LEU A 37 -5.03 7.54 -4.30
N PRO A 38 -3.81 8.10 -4.41
CA PRO A 38 -2.66 7.30 -4.81
C PRO A 38 -2.44 6.18 -3.78
N HIS A 39 -2.16 4.97 -4.26
CA HIS A 39 -1.97 3.79 -3.42
C HIS A 39 -0.54 3.24 -3.59
N HIS A 40 -0.35 1.94 -3.82
CA HIS A 40 0.99 1.39 -4.00
C HIS A 40 1.64 1.86 -5.31
N ALA A 41 2.96 1.87 -5.30
CA ALA A 41 3.77 2.36 -6.40
C ALA A 41 4.99 1.46 -6.63
N ALA A 42 5.52 1.50 -7.85
CA ALA A 42 6.75 0.81 -8.22
C ALA A 42 7.51 1.61 -9.29
N LEU A 43 8.82 1.44 -9.34
CA LEU A 43 9.66 1.92 -10.45
C LEU A 43 9.85 0.80 -11.45
N ASP A 44 9.89 1.15 -12.74
CA ASP A 44 10.36 0.21 -13.74
C ASP A 44 11.86 -0.09 -13.54
N ARG A 45 12.35 -1.17 -14.15
CA ARG A 45 13.72 -1.65 -13.90
C ARG A 45 14.80 -0.71 -14.42
N GLU A 46 14.49 0.08 -15.43
CA GLU A 46 15.35 1.10 -16.00
C GLU A 46 15.33 2.40 -15.20
N GLU A 47 14.44 2.50 -14.21
CA GLU A 47 14.20 3.72 -13.43
C GLU A 47 13.94 4.95 -14.32
N GLN A 48 13.16 4.72 -15.40
CA GLN A 48 12.71 5.80 -16.26
C GLN A 48 11.33 6.31 -15.85
N TRP A 49 10.50 5.41 -15.30
CA TRP A 49 9.14 5.69 -14.92
C TRP A 49 8.82 5.23 -13.50
N PHE A 50 8.11 6.07 -12.80
CA PHE A 50 7.47 5.76 -11.53
C PHE A 50 5.99 5.49 -11.77
N TYR A 51 5.54 4.26 -11.49
CA TYR A 51 4.15 3.83 -11.67
C TYR A 51 3.43 3.82 -10.34
N PHE A 52 2.16 4.20 -10.34
CA PHE A 52 1.32 4.17 -9.14
C PHE A 52 -0.13 3.85 -9.48
N ALA A 53 -0.79 3.14 -8.57
CA ALA A 53 -2.22 2.92 -8.62
C ALA A 53 -2.94 4.22 -8.19
N GLU A 54 -3.81 4.72 -9.03
CA GLU A 54 -4.71 5.84 -8.75
C GLU A 54 -6.10 5.26 -8.52
N SER A 55 -6.32 4.70 -7.30
CA SER A 55 -7.51 3.92 -6.97
C SER A 55 -8.79 4.77 -7.03
N GLY A 56 -8.72 6.07 -6.77
CA GLY A 56 -9.84 6.99 -6.89
C GLY A 56 -10.29 7.31 -8.31
N SER A 57 -9.62 6.75 -9.33
CA SER A 57 -10.00 6.93 -10.74
C SER A 57 -9.86 5.67 -11.58
N ASP A 58 -9.71 4.51 -10.94
CA ASP A 58 -9.62 3.21 -11.62
C ASP A 58 -8.55 3.17 -12.72
N ARG A 59 -7.35 3.71 -12.39
CA ARG A 59 -6.22 3.83 -13.33
C ARG A 59 -4.90 3.42 -12.70
N ILE A 60 -3.97 3.03 -13.57
CA ILE A 60 -2.55 3.07 -13.29
C ILE A 60 -1.97 4.24 -14.06
N ARG A 61 -1.30 5.14 -13.35
CA ARG A 61 -0.58 6.25 -13.97
C ARG A 61 0.91 6.13 -13.73
N ARG A 62 1.68 6.85 -14.55
CA ARG A 62 3.13 6.87 -14.41
C ARG A 62 3.69 8.28 -14.56
N VAL A 63 4.79 8.54 -13.87
CA VAL A 63 5.55 9.80 -13.97
C VAL A 63 6.90 9.51 -14.59
N HIS A 64 7.25 10.24 -15.63
CA HIS A 64 8.59 10.19 -16.21
C HIS A 64 9.58 10.86 -15.30
N LEU A 65 10.59 10.13 -14.83
CA LEU A 65 11.47 10.62 -13.76
C LEU A 65 12.32 11.84 -14.16
N GLN A 66 12.78 11.90 -15.41
CA GLN A 66 13.58 13.04 -15.88
C GLN A 66 12.72 14.23 -16.32
N GLU A 67 11.60 13.99 -17.01
CA GLU A 67 10.76 15.07 -17.53
C GLU A 67 9.81 15.63 -16.48
N GLY A 68 9.50 14.86 -15.44
CA GLY A 68 8.53 15.20 -14.41
C GLY A 68 7.10 15.31 -14.94
N THR A 69 6.79 14.61 -16.05
CA THR A 69 5.46 14.58 -16.67
C THR A 69 4.69 13.34 -16.24
N VAL A 70 3.37 13.47 -16.03
CA VAL A 70 2.49 12.36 -15.65
C VAL A 70 1.63 11.90 -16.82
N HIS A 71 1.42 10.59 -16.95
CA HIS A 71 0.66 10.00 -18.04
C HIS A 71 -0.25 8.88 -17.54
N ASN A 72 -1.42 8.72 -18.16
CA ASN A 72 -2.18 7.49 -18.00
C ASN A 72 -1.40 6.33 -18.62
N PHE A 73 -1.42 5.17 -17.97
CA PHE A 73 -0.77 3.97 -18.49
C PHE A 73 -1.78 2.85 -18.74
N ALA A 74 -2.58 2.48 -17.75
CA ALA A 74 -3.63 1.47 -17.86
C ALA A 74 -4.92 1.95 -17.20
N GLY A 75 -6.04 1.47 -17.70
CA GLY A 75 -7.36 1.83 -17.20
C GLY A 75 -8.00 3.00 -17.93
N ILE A 76 -9.27 2.84 -18.32
CA ILE A 76 -10.10 3.88 -18.96
C ILE A 76 -10.68 4.87 -17.94
N GLY A 77 -10.63 4.55 -16.64
CA GLY A 77 -11.17 5.36 -15.55
C GLY A 77 -12.67 5.19 -15.36
N GLU A 78 -13.19 4.07 -15.76
CA GLU A 78 -14.54 3.60 -15.47
C GLU A 78 -14.45 2.35 -14.61
N THR A 79 -15.25 2.31 -13.56
CA THR A 79 -15.30 1.20 -12.60
C THR A 79 -15.86 -0.06 -13.28
N CYS A 80 -15.00 -0.83 -13.91
CA CYS A 80 -15.39 -2.07 -14.59
C CYS A 80 -14.18 -3.00 -14.79
N TYR A 81 -14.46 -4.27 -15.05
CA TYR A 81 -13.48 -5.23 -15.53
C TYR A 81 -13.71 -5.51 -17.00
N SER A 82 -12.71 -5.21 -17.84
CA SER A 82 -12.76 -5.47 -19.28
C SER A 82 -11.36 -5.44 -19.91
N GLY A 83 -11.30 -5.79 -21.18
CA GLY A 83 -10.15 -5.50 -22.04
C GLY A 83 -8.99 -6.47 -21.91
N ASP A 84 -9.18 -7.69 -21.37
CA ASP A 84 -8.15 -8.74 -21.50
C ASP A 84 -7.84 -9.01 -22.95
N ASP A 85 -6.56 -9.30 -23.22
CA ASP A 85 -5.97 -9.51 -24.54
C ASP A 85 -5.99 -8.25 -25.47
N GLY A 86 -6.30 -7.08 -24.88
CA GLY A 86 -6.27 -5.76 -25.53
C GLY A 86 -5.19 -4.84 -24.96
N VAL A 87 -5.14 -3.61 -25.51
CA VAL A 87 -4.20 -2.57 -25.06
C VAL A 87 -4.58 -2.11 -23.65
N CYS A 88 -3.61 -2.03 -22.74
CA CYS A 88 -3.85 -1.75 -21.32
C CYS A 88 -4.53 -0.39 -21.07
N GLY A 89 -4.27 0.62 -21.92
CA GLY A 89 -4.91 1.93 -21.84
C GLY A 89 -6.41 1.94 -22.16
N GLU A 90 -6.91 0.88 -22.82
CA GLU A 90 -8.31 0.69 -23.21
C GLU A 90 -9.03 -0.33 -22.30
N ALA A 91 -8.33 -0.92 -21.35
CA ALA A 91 -8.91 -1.88 -20.42
C ALA A 91 -9.64 -1.19 -19.26
N GLY A 92 -10.71 -1.82 -18.77
CA GLY A 92 -11.34 -1.44 -17.52
C GLY A 92 -10.59 -2.04 -16.33
N LEU A 93 -10.38 -1.23 -15.30
CA LEU A 93 -9.88 -1.62 -13.99
C LEU A 93 -10.92 -1.27 -12.93
N TYR A 94 -10.87 -1.95 -11.78
CA TYR A 94 -11.75 -1.63 -10.67
C TYR A 94 -10.96 -1.56 -9.35
N LEU A 95 -10.82 -0.35 -8.82
CA LEU A 95 -10.06 -0.05 -7.59
C LEU A 95 -8.68 -0.75 -7.58
N PRO A 96 -7.81 -0.46 -8.56
CA PRO A 96 -6.46 -1.01 -8.54
C PRO A 96 -5.69 -0.48 -7.32
N LEU A 97 -5.00 -1.37 -6.59
CA LEU A 97 -4.26 -1.01 -5.39
C LEU A 97 -2.76 -1.29 -5.51
N GLY A 98 -2.38 -2.53 -5.75
CA GLY A 98 -0.99 -2.97 -5.80
C GLY A 98 -0.41 -2.97 -7.20
N VAL A 99 0.87 -2.63 -7.32
CA VAL A 99 1.65 -2.73 -8.57
C VAL A 99 3.05 -3.24 -8.29
N ALA A 100 3.57 -4.10 -9.16
CA ALA A 100 4.95 -4.59 -9.12
C ALA A 100 5.43 -5.02 -10.50
N PHE A 101 6.76 -5.03 -10.70
CA PHE A 101 7.39 -5.47 -11.94
C PHE A 101 8.06 -6.83 -11.78
N ASP A 102 7.90 -7.70 -12.79
CA ASP A 102 8.67 -8.94 -12.89
C ASP A 102 10.09 -8.68 -13.47
N SER A 103 10.90 -9.75 -13.62
CA SER A 103 12.26 -9.66 -14.13
C SER A 103 12.36 -9.18 -15.59
N ARG A 104 11.27 -9.27 -16.35
CA ARG A 104 11.16 -8.85 -17.76
C ARG A 104 10.54 -7.47 -17.92
N ASN A 105 10.37 -6.73 -16.81
CA ASN A 105 9.73 -5.42 -16.78
C ASN A 105 8.24 -5.42 -17.18
N ASN A 106 7.54 -6.56 -17.05
CA ASN A 106 6.08 -6.57 -17.14
C ASN A 106 5.48 -6.03 -15.86
N LEU A 107 4.45 -5.17 -15.99
CA LEU A 107 3.74 -4.64 -14.83
C LEU A 107 2.61 -5.59 -14.42
N TYR A 108 2.60 -5.97 -13.15
CA TYR A 108 1.49 -6.68 -12.53
C TYR A 108 0.67 -5.72 -11.67
N ILE A 109 -0.64 -5.87 -11.72
CA ILE A 109 -1.62 -4.98 -11.09
C ILE A 109 -2.57 -5.82 -10.24
N CYS A 110 -2.71 -5.47 -8.97
CA CYS A 110 -3.85 -5.90 -8.16
C CYS A 110 -5.09 -5.14 -8.64
N ASP A 111 -5.89 -5.75 -9.48
CA ASP A 111 -7.20 -5.26 -9.88
C ASP A 111 -8.20 -5.67 -8.80
N SER A 112 -8.09 -4.98 -7.64
CA SER A 112 -8.59 -5.44 -6.34
C SER A 112 -10.10 -5.59 -6.31
N GLY A 113 -10.82 -4.61 -6.87
CA GLY A 113 -12.29 -4.67 -6.95
C GLY A 113 -12.81 -5.74 -7.90
N SER A 114 -11.99 -6.20 -8.85
CA SER A 114 -12.33 -7.33 -9.73
C SER A 114 -11.76 -8.67 -9.26
N ASN A 115 -11.13 -8.73 -8.10
CA ASN A 115 -10.57 -9.95 -7.50
C ASN A 115 -9.60 -10.69 -8.43
N ARG A 116 -8.70 -9.94 -9.08
CA ARG A 116 -7.75 -10.46 -10.08
C ARG A 116 -6.37 -9.83 -9.95
N ILE A 117 -5.37 -10.56 -10.43
CA ILE A 117 -4.08 -9.99 -10.78
C ILE A 117 -4.01 -9.90 -12.30
N ARG A 118 -3.80 -8.68 -12.79
CA ARG A 118 -3.62 -8.41 -14.22
C ARG A 118 -2.13 -8.19 -14.51
N LYS A 119 -1.69 -8.58 -15.69
CA LYS A 119 -0.34 -8.35 -16.20
C LYS A 119 -0.40 -7.51 -17.46
N VAL A 120 0.42 -6.48 -17.53
CA VAL A 120 0.69 -5.73 -18.77
C VAL A 120 2.06 -6.17 -19.28
N ASP A 121 2.08 -6.74 -20.47
CA ASP A 121 3.29 -7.14 -21.13
C ASP A 121 4.09 -5.91 -21.60
N HIS A 122 5.37 -5.87 -21.25
CA HIS A 122 6.22 -4.70 -21.45
C HIS A 122 6.43 -4.36 -22.94
N GLU A 123 6.57 -5.38 -23.79
CA GLU A 123 6.89 -5.18 -25.21
C GLU A 123 5.64 -4.80 -26.02
N THR A 124 4.50 -5.41 -25.71
CA THR A 124 3.27 -5.27 -26.50
C THR A 124 2.27 -4.29 -25.93
N GLY A 125 2.35 -4.00 -24.62
CA GLY A 125 1.35 -3.19 -23.91
C GLY A 125 0.00 -3.91 -23.73
N ILE A 126 -0.06 -5.22 -24.02
CA ILE A 126 -1.28 -6.02 -23.89
C ILE A 126 -1.48 -6.39 -22.40
N ILE A 127 -2.72 -6.21 -21.92
CA ILE A 127 -3.11 -6.59 -20.57
C ILE A 127 -3.83 -7.93 -20.57
N THR A 128 -3.51 -8.79 -19.58
CA THR A 128 -4.15 -10.10 -19.43
C THR A 128 -4.37 -10.40 -17.96
N THR A 129 -5.40 -11.16 -17.60
CA THR A 129 -5.54 -11.74 -16.27
C THR A 129 -4.58 -12.91 -16.11
N VAL A 130 -3.80 -12.94 -15.05
CA VAL A 130 -2.86 -14.03 -14.74
C VAL A 130 -3.28 -14.85 -13.53
N VAL A 131 -3.93 -14.25 -12.53
CA VAL A 131 -4.46 -14.97 -11.36
C VAL A 131 -5.86 -14.46 -11.06
N GLY A 132 -6.74 -15.36 -10.69
CA GLY A 132 -8.08 -15.08 -10.19
C GLY A 132 -9.19 -15.26 -11.21
N THR A 133 -10.32 -15.85 -10.74
CA THR A 133 -11.55 -16.01 -11.53
C THR A 133 -12.39 -14.72 -11.56
N GLY A 134 -12.17 -13.81 -10.58
CA GLY A 134 -13.02 -12.66 -10.29
C GLY A 134 -14.18 -12.98 -9.34
N GLN A 135 -14.37 -14.22 -8.97
CA GLN A 135 -15.32 -14.60 -7.92
C GLN A 135 -14.75 -14.24 -6.56
N HIS A 136 -15.59 -13.73 -5.68
CA HIS A 136 -15.24 -13.47 -4.29
C HIS A 136 -15.21 -14.78 -3.48
N GLY A 137 -14.38 -14.84 -2.46
CA GLY A 137 -14.24 -15.97 -1.53
C GLY A 137 -13.06 -16.88 -1.87
N PHE A 138 -12.67 -17.70 -0.90
CA PHE A 138 -11.57 -18.64 -1.04
C PHE A 138 -12.10 -20.01 -1.50
N ASN A 139 -11.57 -20.53 -2.60
CA ASN A 139 -11.95 -21.84 -3.16
C ASN A 139 -10.81 -22.88 -3.17
N GLY A 140 -9.71 -22.59 -2.44
CA GLY A 140 -8.56 -23.48 -2.34
C GLY A 140 -7.37 -23.04 -3.19
N ASP A 141 -6.39 -23.93 -3.29
CA ASP A 141 -5.20 -23.81 -4.13
C ASP A 141 -5.45 -24.53 -5.47
N GLY A 142 -4.73 -24.12 -6.52
CA GLY A 142 -4.89 -24.73 -7.83
C GLY A 142 -4.35 -23.88 -8.99
N PRO A 143 -4.80 -24.16 -10.24
CA PRO A 143 -4.42 -23.40 -11.40
C PRO A 143 -4.75 -21.91 -11.25
N ALA A 144 -3.86 -21.04 -11.70
CA ALA A 144 -3.91 -19.61 -11.38
C ALA A 144 -5.23 -18.92 -11.82
N ARG A 145 -5.79 -19.32 -12.95
CA ARG A 145 -7.04 -18.76 -13.47
C ARG A 145 -8.32 -19.44 -12.93
N GLU A 146 -8.17 -20.46 -12.08
CA GLU A 146 -9.27 -21.20 -11.46
C GLU A 146 -9.43 -20.90 -9.97
N VAL A 147 -8.42 -20.28 -9.33
CA VAL A 147 -8.52 -19.85 -7.94
C VAL A 147 -9.31 -18.57 -7.80
N ASN A 148 -9.99 -18.41 -6.69
CA ASN A 148 -10.56 -17.13 -6.30
C ASN A 148 -9.54 -16.34 -5.49
N LEU A 149 -9.51 -15.04 -5.72
CA LEU A 149 -8.89 -14.04 -4.85
C LEU A 149 -9.99 -13.19 -4.22
N THR A 150 -9.68 -12.60 -3.07
CA THR A 150 -10.64 -11.77 -2.36
C THR A 150 -9.98 -10.44 -1.99
N TRP A 151 -10.19 -9.43 -2.84
CA TRP A 151 -9.62 -8.11 -2.65
C TRP A 151 -8.08 -8.14 -2.52
N PRO A 152 -7.34 -8.64 -3.52
CA PRO A 152 -5.87 -8.64 -3.46
C PRO A 152 -5.37 -7.19 -3.43
N ALA A 153 -4.65 -6.77 -2.37
CA ALA A 153 -4.25 -5.37 -2.21
C ALA A 153 -2.79 -5.11 -2.56
N ALA A 154 -1.91 -6.07 -2.35
CA ALA A 154 -0.48 -5.91 -2.59
C ALA A 154 0.15 -7.16 -3.20
N ILE A 155 1.21 -6.94 -3.97
CA ILE A 155 2.00 -7.99 -4.61
C ILE A 155 3.49 -7.67 -4.52
N ALA A 156 4.32 -8.70 -4.43
CA ALA A 156 5.76 -8.59 -4.52
C ALA A 156 6.36 -9.82 -5.21
N PHE A 157 7.44 -9.61 -5.93
CA PHE A 157 8.18 -10.67 -6.59
C PHE A 157 9.34 -11.15 -5.72
N GLY A 158 9.50 -12.47 -5.66
CA GLY A 158 10.71 -13.14 -5.22
C GLY A 158 11.57 -13.55 -6.41
N THR A 159 12.53 -14.42 -6.15
CA THR A 159 13.38 -15.01 -7.20
C THR A 159 12.53 -15.83 -8.17
N ASP A 160 13.06 -16.02 -9.39
CA ASP A 160 12.38 -16.79 -10.45
C ASP A 160 10.99 -16.27 -10.86
N ASP A 161 10.72 -14.99 -10.63
CA ASP A 161 9.43 -14.34 -10.89
C ASP A 161 8.25 -14.99 -10.12
N VAL A 162 8.51 -15.61 -8.98
CA VAL A 162 7.47 -16.07 -8.07
C VAL A 162 6.76 -14.86 -7.50
N LEU A 163 5.43 -14.81 -7.65
CA LEU A 163 4.61 -13.70 -7.18
C LEU A 163 3.95 -14.04 -5.85
N TYR A 164 4.19 -13.23 -4.85
CA TYR A 164 3.48 -13.27 -3.58
C TYR A 164 2.34 -12.24 -3.58
N ILE A 165 1.18 -12.65 -3.08
CA ILE A 165 -0.06 -11.87 -3.14
C ILE A 165 -0.64 -11.76 -1.73
N ALA A 166 -0.88 -10.55 -1.27
CA ALA A 166 -1.71 -10.27 -0.10
C ALA A 166 -3.18 -10.39 -0.52
N ASP A 167 -3.79 -11.54 -0.26
CA ASP A 167 -5.20 -11.83 -0.52
C ASP A 167 -6.01 -11.36 0.69
N THR A 168 -6.27 -10.04 0.72
CA THR A 168 -6.58 -9.25 1.92
C THR A 168 -7.80 -9.76 2.68
N GLN A 169 -8.95 -9.86 2.01
CA GLN A 169 -10.20 -10.30 2.65
C GLN A 169 -10.29 -11.81 2.81
N ALA A 170 -9.43 -12.58 2.14
CA ALA A 170 -9.23 -13.98 2.44
C ALA A 170 -8.28 -14.20 3.63
N HIS A 171 -7.65 -13.13 4.13
CA HIS A 171 -6.65 -13.17 5.23
C HIS A 171 -5.55 -14.20 4.97
N LYS A 172 -5.09 -14.28 3.70
CA LYS A 172 -4.11 -15.26 3.23
C LYS A 172 -2.99 -14.63 2.46
N VAL A 173 -1.81 -15.20 2.58
CA VAL A 173 -0.71 -14.95 1.67
C VAL A 173 -0.69 -16.05 0.63
N ARG A 174 -0.84 -15.67 -0.64
CA ARG A 174 -0.83 -16.61 -1.77
C ARG A 174 0.50 -16.50 -2.52
N ARG A 175 0.97 -17.62 -3.04
CA ARG A 175 2.16 -17.74 -3.87
C ARG A 175 1.76 -18.24 -5.25
N TYR A 176 1.99 -17.45 -6.28
CA TYR A 176 1.84 -17.84 -7.68
C TYR A 176 3.20 -18.17 -8.28
N ASP A 177 3.32 -19.35 -8.88
CA ASP A 177 4.51 -19.80 -9.55
C ASP A 177 4.27 -19.82 -11.07
N PRO A 178 4.90 -18.91 -11.84
CA PRO A 178 4.65 -18.79 -13.28
C PRO A 178 5.19 -19.99 -14.08
N LYS A 179 6.08 -20.82 -13.50
CA LYS A 179 6.60 -22.03 -14.18
C LYS A 179 5.60 -23.17 -14.17
N THR A 180 4.80 -23.26 -13.12
CA THR A 180 3.80 -24.34 -12.95
C THR A 180 2.38 -23.86 -13.19
N ASP A 181 2.15 -22.56 -13.26
CA ASP A 181 0.84 -21.89 -13.33
C ASP A 181 -0.07 -22.22 -12.13
N LEU A 182 0.53 -22.47 -10.97
CA LEU A 182 -0.19 -22.82 -9.75
C LEU A 182 -0.14 -21.69 -8.72
N VAL A 183 -1.25 -21.53 -8.01
CA VAL A 183 -1.36 -20.69 -6.81
C VAL A 183 -1.48 -21.61 -5.59
N THR A 184 -0.67 -21.32 -4.59
CA THR A 184 -0.67 -22.01 -3.30
C THR A 184 -0.77 -21.00 -2.16
N THR A 185 -1.41 -21.40 -1.06
CA THR A 185 -1.43 -20.62 0.18
C THR A 185 -0.17 -20.91 0.98
N ILE A 186 0.49 -19.88 1.48
CA ILE A 186 1.70 -20.03 2.31
C ILE A 186 1.52 -19.51 3.73
N ALA A 187 0.47 -18.75 4.00
CA ALA A 187 0.14 -18.28 5.35
C ALA A 187 -1.36 -17.94 5.47
N GLY A 188 -1.87 -18.02 6.71
CA GLY A 188 -3.23 -17.65 7.08
C GLY A 188 -4.18 -18.84 7.25
N THR A 189 -4.75 -18.97 8.45
CA THR A 189 -5.69 -20.07 8.83
C THR A 189 -7.15 -19.73 8.60
N TRP A 190 -7.47 -18.49 8.23
CA TRP A 190 -8.85 -18.02 8.13
C TRP A 190 -9.73 -18.95 7.27
N THR A 191 -10.92 -19.26 7.76
CA THR A 191 -11.87 -20.18 7.10
C THR A 191 -13.17 -19.46 6.76
N ALA A 192 -14.00 -20.07 5.91
CA ALA A 192 -15.33 -19.55 5.59
C ALA A 192 -16.29 -19.47 6.82
N GLU A 193 -16.01 -20.24 7.87
CA GLU A 193 -16.76 -20.15 9.13
C GLU A 193 -16.38 -18.88 9.92
N ASP A 194 -15.14 -18.41 9.76
CA ASP A 194 -14.69 -17.17 10.35
C ASP A 194 -15.31 -15.97 9.61
N ASP A 195 -15.44 -16.05 8.26
CA ASP A 195 -16.16 -15.05 7.44
C ASP A 195 -17.63 -14.91 7.84
N ALA A 196 -18.28 -15.99 8.23
CA ALA A 196 -19.68 -15.99 8.63
C ALA A 196 -19.92 -15.32 10.00
N ARG A 197 -18.89 -15.25 10.85
CA ARG A 197 -18.93 -14.59 12.16
C ARG A 197 -18.62 -13.10 12.06
N GLU A 198 -17.79 -12.73 11.11
CA GLU A 198 -17.52 -11.34 10.78
C GLU A 198 -18.39 -10.96 9.57
N GLN A 199 -19.45 -10.17 9.79
CA GLN A 199 -20.22 -9.61 8.68
C GLN A 199 -19.28 -8.87 7.75
N PRO A 200 -19.40 -9.02 6.42
CA PRO A 200 -18.49 -8.37 5.48
C PRO A 200 -18.50 -6.85 5.73
N LEU A 201 -17.37 -6.33 6.16
CA LEU A 201 -17.08 -4.89 6.24
C LEU A 201 -16.96 -4.26 4.84
N VAL A 202 -17.53 -4.97 3.83
CA VAL A 202 -17.48 -4.55 2.45
C VAL A 202 -18.53 -3.48 2.22
N ALA A 203 -18.07 -2.33 1.80
CA ALA A 203 -18.83 -1.30 1.07
C ALA A 203 -19.90 -0.54 1.86
N ARG A 204 -19.70 -0.21 3.13
CA ARG A 204 -20.64 0.73 3.79
C ARG A 204 -20.22 2.19 3.74
N ASN A 205 -18.98 2.52 3.40
CA ASN A 205 -18.49 3.90 3.51
C ASN A 205 -17.84 4.48 2.25
N LEU A 206 -18.27 4.06 1.06
CA LEU A 206 -18.08 4.90 -0.12
C LEU A 206 -19.19 5.96 -0.13
N VAL A 207 -19.04 7.00 0.66
CA VAL A 207 -19.93 8.16 0.58
C VAL A 207 -19.49 9.00 -0.60
N VAL A 208 -20.19 8.89 -1.70
CA VAL A 208 -20.10 9.86 -2.79
C VAL A 208 -20.73 11.16 -2.27
N LEU A 209 -19.89 12.06 -1.80
CA LEU A 209 -20.32 13.42 -1.52
C LEU A 209 -20.55 14.11 -2.87
N SER A 210 -21.76 14.59 -3.09
CA SER A 210 -22.15 15.35 -4.27
C SER A 210 -21.28 16.59 -4.42
N GLY A 211 -20.57 16.70 -5.55
CA GLY A 211 -19.81 17.88 -5.96
C GLY A 211 -18.37 17.91 -5.47
N ASP A 212 -17.45 17.48 -6.34
CA ASP A 212 -16.01 17.74 -6.31
C ASP A 212 -15.14 17.17 -5.16
N ALA A 213 -15.67 16.41 -4.21
CA ALA A 213 -14.89 15.73 -3.19
C ALA A 213 -15.34 14.27 -3.03
N ILE A 214 -14.51 13.34 -3.43
CA ILE A 214 -14.59 11.94 -3.00
C ILE A 214 -13.86 11.88 -1.67
N GLY A 215 -14.58 11.91 -0.57
CA GLY A 215 -14.07 11.64 0.76
C GLY A 215 -14.40 10.19 1.11
N ILE A 216 -13.42 9.39 1.48
CA ILE A 216 -13.70 8.16 2.22
C ILE A 216 -13.94 8.64 3.65
N ASP A 217 -15.17 8.53 4.12
CA ASP A 217 -15.50 8.79 5.51
C ASP A 217 -14.95 7.63 6.35
N PHE A 218 -13.91 7.90 7.12
CA PHE A 218 -13.35 6.98 8.11
C PHE A 218 -14.03 7.11 9.47
N SER A 219 -15.03 7.98 9.59
CA SER A 219 -15.81 8.15 10.80
C SER A 219 -17.13 7.41 10.66
N ASP A 220 -17.17 6.13 10.96
CA ASP A 220 -18.40 5.59 11.50
C ASP A 220 -18.30 5.60 13.04
N ASP A 221 -19.35 6.12 13.67
CA ASP A 221 -19.57 6.02 15.13
C ASP A 221 -19.74 4.56 15.61
N GLN A 222 -19.63 3.62 14.71
CA GLN A 222 -19.58 2.18 14.91
C GLN A 222 -18.16 1.67 14.70
N GLY A 223 -17.18 2.51 15.01
CA GLY A 223 -15.75 2.28 14.98
C GLY A 223 -15.38 1.01 14.25
N TRP A 224 -14.55 1.10 13.25
CA TRP A 224 -13.84 -0.09 12.79
C TRP A 224 -13.56 -0.92 14.03
N LEU A 225 -14.30 -2.01 14.22
CA LEU A 225 -13.92 -3.04 15.17
C LEU A 225 -12.65 -3.69 14.63
N MET A 226 -11.58 -2.87 14.58
CA MET A 226 -10.27 -3.43 14.82
C MET A 226 -10.48 -4.31 16.06
N PRO A 227 -10.01 -5.54 16.10
CA PRO A 227 -9.89 -6.21 17.40
C PRO A 227 -9.03 -5.27 18.22
N VAL A 228 -9.71 -4.36 18.92
CA VAL A 228 -9.08 -3.42 19.81
C VAL A 228 -8.41 -4.32 20.82
N CYS A 229 -7.08 -4.36 20.80
CA CYS A 229 -6.33 -4.80 21.95
C CYS A 229 -6.59 -3.77 23.06
N SER A 230 -7.87 -3.61 23.43
CA SER A 230 -8.29 -2.86 24.59
C SER A 230 -7.99 -3.74 25.79
N ASP A 231 -7.56 -3.10 26.85
CA ASP A 231 -7.23 -3.72 28.13
C ASP A 231 -8.25 -4.81 28.52
N GLY A 232 -7.93 -6.07 28.28
CA GLY A 232 -8.75 -7.21 28.62
C GLY A 232 -9.01 -8.27 27.55
N LEU A 233 -8.61 -8.07 26.29
CA LEU A 233 -8.66 -9.13 25.30
C LEU A 233 -7.48 -10.09 25.47
N ASP A 234 -7.78 -11.40 25.37
CA ASP A 234 -6.77 -12.45 25.43
C ASP A 234 -5.81 -12.31 24.25
N MET A 235 -4.66 -11.68 24.53
CA MET A 235 -3.57 -11.48 23.54
C MET A 235 -3.00 -12.80 23.03
N SER A 236 -3.31 -13.95 23.65
CA SER A 236 -2.84 -15.26 23.22
C SER A 236 -3.32 -15.63 21.83
N MET A 237 -4.43 -15.05 21.35
CA MET A 237 -4.96 -15.25 20.00
C MET A 237 -4.04 -14.72 18.90
N TYR A 238 -3.11 -13.82 19.22
CA TYR A 238 -2.19 -13.19 18.28
C TYR A 238 -0.72 -13.58 18.47
N LEU A 239 -0.44 -14.53 19.39
CA LEU A 239 0.90 -15.02 19.69
C LEU A 239 1.23 -16.24 18.81
N ASP A 240 1.21 -16.05 17.49
CA ASP A 240 1.52 -17.12 16.53
C ASP A 240 2.99 -17.12 16.11
N ASP A 241 3.82 -16.27 16.71
CA ASP A 241 5.24 -16.23 16.41
C ASP A 241 5.92 -17.57 16.78
N GLY A 242 6.74 -18.06 15.88
CA GLY A 242 7.40 -19.36 16.02
C GLY A 242 6.57 -20.56 15.56
N LYS A 243 5.31 -20.34 15.13
CA LYS A 243 4.45 -21.38 14.55
C LYS A 243 4.60 -21.45 13.02
N PRO A 244 4.11 -22.54 12.38
CA PRO A 244 3.95 -22.56 10.94
C PRO A 244 3.05 -21.38 10.48
N ALA A 245 3.44 -20.71 9.42
CA ALA A 245 2.69 -19.57 8.89
C ALA A 245 1.28 -19.96 8.43
N MET A 246 1.11 -21.20 8.00
CA MET A 246 -0.20 -21.78 7.66
C MET A 246 -1.16 -21.86 8.86
N ASP A 247 -0.62 -21.91 10.09
CA ASP A 247 -1.39 -21.96 11.33
C ASP A 247 -1.55 -20.58 11.98
N ALA A 248 -1.00 -19.53 11.35
CA ALA A 248 -1.06 -18.19 11.88
C ALA A 248 -2.36 -17.48 11.51
N ARG A 249 -2.88 -16.70 12.43
CA ARG A 249 -3.95 -15.75 12.16
C ARG A 249 -3.35 -14.46 11.61
N LEU A 250 -3.81 -14.11 10.41
CA LEU A 250 -3.52 -12.84 9.77
C LEU A 250 -4.83 -12.04 9.68
N TYR A 251 -4.76 -10.72 9.79
CA TYR A 251 -5.95 -9.89 9.75
C TYR A 251 -5.74 -8.62 8.93
N ASP A 252 -6.55 -8.45 7.86
CA ASP A 252 -6.48 -7.29 6.96
C ASP A 252 -5.04 -7.03 6.44
N ILE A 253 -4.49 -8.04 5.77
CA ILE A 253 -3.14 -7.93 5.19
C ILE A 253 -3.18 -7.07 3.93
N VAL A 254 -2.48 -5.94 3.93
CA VAL A 254 -2.58 -4.92 2.87
C VAL A 254 -1.27 -4.61 2.19
N GLY A 255 -0.15 -5.08 2.74
CA GLY A 255 1.18 -4.87 2.19
C GLY A 255 2.00 -6.16 2.20
N ILE A 256 2.89 -6.28 1.24
CA ILE A 256 3.80 -7.43 1.11
C ILE A 256 5.15 -6.95 0.56
N ALA A 257 6.24 -7.48 1.11
CA ALA A 257 7.59 -7.27 0.62
C ALA A 257 8.37 -8.58 0.67
N VAL A 258 9.42 -8.67 -0.12
CA VAL A 258 10.31 -9.83 -0.17
C VAL A 258 11.74 -9.35 0.03
N ASP A 259 12.49 -10.00 0.89
CA ASP A 259 13.90 -9.68 1.09
C ASP A 259 14.82 -10.45 0.12
N SER A 260 16.11 -10.18 0.20
CA SER A 260 17.14 -10.82 -0.65
C SER A 260 17.32 -12.33 -0.44
N LYS A 261 16.64 -12.90 0.56
CA LYS A 261 16.63 -14.34 0.86
C LYS A 261 15.33 -15.02 0.45
N ASP A 262 14.45 -14.28 -0.21
CA ASP A 262 13.08 -14.65 -0.53
C ASP A 262 12.14 -14.78 0.67
N ASP A 263 12.54 -14.33 1.87
CA ASP A 263 11.62 -14.29 2.99
C ASP A 263 10.52 -13.24 2.76
N VAL A 264 9.29 -13.60 3.08
CA VAL A 264 8.11 -12.78 2.78
C VAL A 264 7.71 -11.99 4.01
N TYR A 265 7.63 -10.67 3.84
CA TYR A 265 7.18 -9.76 4.89
C TYR A 265 5.77 -9.30 4.60
N VAL A 266 4.90 -9.46 5.58
CA VAL A 266 3.46 -9.20 5.47
C VAL A 266 3.09 -8.05 6.40
N VAL A 267 2.47 -7.03 5.85
CA VAL A 267 1.89 -5.94 6.66
C VAL A 267 0.52 -6.39 7.12
N ASP A 268 0.47 -6.87 8.36
CA ASP A 268 -0.72 -7.34 9.07
C ASP A 268 -1.35 -6.14 9.78
N LYS A 269 -2.09 -5.33 8.99
CA LYS A 269 -2.66 -4.04 9.37
C LYS A 269 -3.60 -4.17 10.57
N GLY A 270 -4.46 -5.16 10.54
CA GLY A 270 -5.43 -5.36 11.61
C GLY A 270 -4.80 -5.75 12.95
N SER A 271 -3.60 -6.34 12.94
CA SER A 271 -2.83 -6.59 14.15
C SER A 271 -1.77 -5.51 14.47
N ASN A 272 -1.69 -4.46 13.66
CA ASN A 272 -0.69 -3.39 13.80
C ASN A 272 0.75 -3.92 13.83
N ARG A 273 1.07 -4.90 12.98
CA ARG A 273 2.38 -5.54 12.91
C ARG A 273 2.87 -5.70 11.47
N VAL A 274 4.17 -5.83 11.35
CA VAL A 274 4.81 -6.42 10.17
C VAL A 274 5.34 -7.79 10.57
N ARG A 275 4.93 -8.83 9.86
CA ARG A 275 5.26 -10.23 10.11
C ARG A 275 6.17 -10.75 9.00
N LYS A 276 7.11 -11.61 9.36
CA LYS A 276 8.02 -12.29 8.42
C LYS A 276 7.66 -13.77 8.35
N ILE A 277 7.54 -14.30 7.16
CA ILE A 277 7.45 -15.73 6.86
C ILE A 277 8.82 -16.14 6.31
N ASP A 278 9.51 -16.98 7.04
CA ASP A 278 10.73 -17.64 6.57
C ASP A 278 10.31 -18.72 5.56
N VAL A 279 10.69 -18.54 4.30
CA VAL A 279 10.20 -19.41 3.21
C VAL A 279 10.80 -20.81 3.28
N GLN A 280 11.98 -20.97 3.89
CA GLN A 280 12.64 -22.27 4.01
C GLN A 280 12.03 -23.13 5.11
N THR A 281 11.66 -22.50 6.24
CA THR A 281 11.12 -23.22 7.40
C THR A 281 9.60 -23.18 7.49
N GLY A 282 8.96 -22.24 6.76
CA GLY A 282 7.53 -21.96 6.84
C GLY A 282 7.09 -21.33 8.15
N VAL A 283 8.02 -20.83 8.98
CA VAL A 283 7.72 -20.26 10.29
C VAL A 283 7.45 -18.76 10.16
N ILE A 284 6.45 -18.25 10.89
CA ILE A 284 6.15 -16.84 10.97
C ILE A 284 6.66 -16.21 12.25
N SER A 285 7.11 -14.95 12.17
CA SER A 285 7.57 -14.15 13.31
C SER A 285 7.24 -12.67 13.13
N THR A 286 7.11 -11.92 14.22
CA THR A 286 6.94 -10.47 14.19
C THR A 286 8.29 -9.78 14.02
N VAL A 287 8.37 -8.79 13.13
CA VAL A 287 9.56 -7.95 12.91
C VAL A 287 9.37 -6.52 13.35
N ALA A 288 8.14 -6.02 13.37
CA ALA A 288 7.79 -4.70 13.93
C ALA A 288 6.36 -4.71 14.42
N GLY A 289 6.08 -3.91 15.45
CA GLY A 289 4.74 -3.80 16.03
C GLY A 289 4.49 -4.71 17.23
N VAL A 290 3.55 -4.31 18.10
CA VAL A 290 3.23 -5.00 19.34
C VAL A 290 1.75 -5.37 19.47
N CYS A 291 1.01 -5.46 18.38
CA CYS A 291 -0.43 -5.73 18.38
C CYS A 291 -1.27 -4.68 19.15
N ARG A 292 -0.71 -3.51 19.38
CA ARG A 292 -1.40 -2.33 19.96
C ARG A 292 -1.19 -1.16 19.04
N TYR A 293 -2.26 -0.42 18.75
CA TYR A 293 -2.14 0.79 17.92
C TYR A 293 -1.59 1.97 18.74
N GLY A 294 -0.87 2.84 18.07
CA GLY A 294 -0.32 4.07 18.63
C GLY A 294 1.09 4.37 18.17
N TYR A 295 1.66 5.39 18.77
CA TYR A 295 3.05 5.80 18.59
C TYR A 295 3.69 6.00 19.96
N ASP A 296 4.77 5.31 20.22
CA ASP A 296 5.47 5.32 21.52
C ASP A 296 6.95 5.73 21.39
N GLY A 297 7.31 6.34 20.24
CA GLY A 297 8.63 6.91 19.98
C GLY A 297 9.57 6.01 19.18
N ASP A 298 10.79 6.49 19.03
CA ASP A 298 11.88 5.91 18.25
C ASP A 298 12.96 5.29 19.15
N ASP A 299 14.06 4.83 18.53
CA ASP A 299 15.27 4.35 19.18
C ASP A 299 15.05 3.15 20.14
N LYS A 300 14.18 2.23 19.73
CA LYS A 300 13.86 1.00 20.43
C LYS A 300 13.80 -0.19 19.45
N PRO A 301 13.84 -1.44 19.95
CA PRO A 301 13.60 -2.61 19.10
C PRO A 301 12.24 -2.51 18.41
N ALA A 302 12.21 -2.70 17.08
CA ALA A 302 10.99 -2.57 16.28
C ALA A 302 9.86 -3.51 16.75
N VAL A 303 10.21 -4.70 17.25
CA VAL A 303 9.28 -5.68 17.83
C VAL A 303 8.65 -5.21 19.16
N ARG A 304 9.06 -4.06 19.69
CA ARG A 304 8.49 -3.44 20.89
C ARG A 304 7.86 -2.08 20.61
N ALA A 305 7.90 -1.62 19.37
CA ALA A 305 7.33 -0.34 18.96
C ALA A 305 5.84 -0.47 18.65
N MET A 306 5.07 0.53 18.98
CA MET A 306 3.69 0.64 18.51
C MET A 306 3.67 1.14 17.07
N LEU A 307 2.83 0.52 16.24
CA LEU A 307 2.42 0.97 14.92
C LEU A 307 0.91 1.24 14.93
N HIS A 308 0.43 1.99 13.95
CA HIS A 308 -1.01 2.23 13.82
C HIS A 308 -1.46 2.08 12.37
N ALA A 309 -2.19 0.99 12.11
CA ALA A 309 -2.69 0.62 10.80
C ALA A 309 -1.61 0.75 9.70
N PRO A 310 -0.46 0.06 9.80
CA PRO A 310 0.56 0.10 8.77
C PRO A 310 0.00 -0.44 7.45
N GLU A 311 0.40 0.14 6.30
CA GLU A 311 -0.16 -0.27 4.99
C GLU A 311 0.89 -0.78 3.99
N ALA A 312 2.13 -0.33 4.06
CA ALA A 312 3.18 -0.81 3.17
C ALA A 312 4.49 -1.09 3.91
N ALA A 313 5.28 -1.96 3.32
CA ALA A 313 6.66 -2.21 3.70
C ALA A 313 7.51 -2.42 2.46
N ILE A 314 8.73 -1.86 2.45
CA ILE A 314 9.72 -2.07 1.39
C ILE A 314 11.11 -2.18 2.00
N PHE A 315 12.02 -2.81 1.26
CA PHE A 315 13.44 -2.86 1.61
C PHE A 315 14.27 -1.89 0.79
N ASP A 316 15.31 -1.33 1.40
CA ASP A 316 16.41 -0.75 0.65
C ASP A 316 17.47 -1.83 0.32
N ARG A 317 18.49 -1.41 -0.42
CA ARG A 317 19.60 -2.31 -0.83
C ARG A 317 20.50 -2.78 0.32
N ASP A 318 20.49 -2.05 1.43
CA ASP A 318 21.23 -2.37 2.65
C ASP A 318 20.47 -3.29 3.60
N GLY A 319 19.21 -3.64 3.24
CA GLY A 319 18.33 -4.52 4.00
C GLY A 319 17.62 -3.84 5.16
N HIS A 320 17.50 -2.52 5.14
CA HIS A 320 16.63 -1.79 6.06
C HIS A 320 15.18 -1.86 5.58
N LEU A 321 14.25 -2.04 6.51
CA LEU A 321 12.81 -2.10 6.22
C LEU A 321 12.16 -0.74 6.48
N TYR A 322 11.45 -0.21 5.48
CA TYR A 322 10.67 1.01 5.60
C TYR A 322 9.19 0.65 5.67
N ILE A 323 8.46 1.26 6.61
CA ILE A 323 7.06 0.93 6.91
C ILE A 323 6.23 2.22 6.84
N SER A 324 5.13 2.22 6.09
CA SER A 324 4.11 3.25 6.19
C SER A 324 3.32 3.03 7.48
N ASP A 325 3.57 3.84 8.48
CA ASP A 325 2.85 3.86 9.76
C ASP A 325 1.67 4.84 9.62
N THR A 326 0.66 4.42 8.87
CA THR A 326 -0.33 5.25 8.17
C THR A 326 -1.11 6.17 9.10
N MET A 327 -1.70 5.62 10.15
CA MET A 327 -2.51 6.40 11.10
C MET A 327 -1.67 7.15 12.14
N ASN A 328 -0.36 6.88 12.19
CA ASN A 328 0.61 7.70 12.92
C ASN A 328 1.19 8.82 12.03
N HIS A 329 0.77 8.92 10.77
CA HIS A 329 1.24 9.93 9.83
C HIS A 329 2.77 9.99 9.73
N ARG A 330 3.40 8.81 9.62
CA ARG A 330 4.86 8.62 9.61
C ARG A 330 5.29 7.52 8.64
N VAL A 331 6.52 7.65 8.18
CA VAL A 331 7.26 6.51 7.62
C VAL A 331 8.36 6.13 8.60
N ARG A 332 8.39 4.86 8.97
CA ARG A 332 9.33 4.30 9.95
C ARG A 332 10.38 3.45 9.22
N LYS A 333 11.61 3.50 9.70
CA LYS A 333 12.72 2.65 9.26
C LYS A 333 13.10 1.68 10.37
N VAL A 334 13.17 0.40 10.06
CA VAL A 334 13.79 -0.63 10.90
C VAL A 334 15.17 -0.91 10.34
N ASP A 335 16.19 -0.67 11.13
CA ASP A 335 17.57 -0.95 10.76
C ASP A 335 17.80 -2.46 10.68
N GLY A 336 18.23 -2.95 9.51
CA GLY A 336 18.37 -4.39 9.24
C GLY A 336 19.46 -5.09 10.05
N LYS A 337 20.40 -4.34 10.65
CA LYS A 337 21.50 -4.89 11.46
C LYS A 337 21.17 -4.89 12.94
N THR A 338 20.55 -3.82 13.43
CA THR A 338 20.28 -3.62 14.85
C THR A 338 18.84 -3.95 15.26
N GLY A 339 17.91 -3.99 14.30
CA GLY A 339 16.48 -4.16 14.54
C GLY A 339 15.82 -2.97 15.24
N MET A 340 16.52 -1.83 15.33
CA MET A 340 15.97 -0.61 15.94
C MET A 340 15.10 0.15 14.96
N ILE A 341 14.00 0.74 15.45
CA ILE A 341 13.07 1.54 14.65
C ILE A 341 13.29 3.03 14.86
N THR A 342 13.22 3.79 13.76
CA THR A 342 13.29 5.26 13.74
C THR A 342 12.30 5.84 12.76
N THR A 343 11.89 7.08 12.95
CA THR A 343 11.09 7.85 11.98
C THR A 343 12.00 8.49 10.93
N VAL A 344 11.65 8.37 9.65
CA VAL A 344 12.37 9.00 8.54
C VAL A 344 11.55 10.09 7.84
N ALA A 345 10.21 10.01 7.92
CA ALA A 345 9.33 11.05 7.41
C ALA A 345 8.06 11.15 8.27
N GLY A 346 7.52 12.35 8.34
CA GLY A 346 6.29 12.64 9.08
C GLY A 346 6.53 13.04 10.53
N ASN A 347 5.94 14.15 10.95
CA ASN A 347 5.98 14.65 12.32
C ASN A 347 4.81 14.12 13.19
N GLY A 348 3.89 13.35 12.59
CA GLY A 348 2.70 12.80 13.24
C GLY A 348 1.48 13.70 13.18
N ASP A 349 1.56 14.83 12.53
CA ASP A 349 0.42 15.69 12.28
C ASP A 349 -0.22 15.32 10.92
N SER A 350 -1.53 15.20 10.88
CA SER A 350 -2.28 15.01 9.64
C SER A 350 -2.42 16.29 8.81
N GLY A 351 -2.10 17.45 9.40
CA GLY A 351 -2.36 18.75 8.78
C GLY A 351 -3.81 19.21 8.88
N TYR A 352 -4.69 18.43 9.50
CA TYR A 352 -6.12 18.71 9.63
C TYR A 352 -6.55 18.74 11.10
N GLU A 353 -7.52 19.61 11.42
CA GLU A 353 -8.21 19.63 12.71
C GLU A 353 -9.53 18.87 12.57
N ASP A 354 -9.80 17.99 13.54
CA ASP A 354 -11.13 17.42 13.70
C ASP A 354 -12.05 18.49 14.32
N LYS A 355 -12.79 19.18 13.47
CA LYS A 355 -13.86 20.08 13.93
C LYS A 355 -15.14 19.28 14.03
N ASN A 356 -15.37 18.72 15.21
CA ASN A 356 -16.65 18.09 15.58
C ASN A 356 -17.76 19.14 15.53
N ILE A 357 -18.38 19.30 14.36
CA ILE A 357 -19.51 20.24 14.18
C ILE A 357 -20.80 19.47 14.47
N GLY A 358 -21.13 19.42 15.75
CA GLY A 358 -22.49 19.20 16.27
C GLY A 358 -23.36 18.14 15.57
N GLY A 359 -23.40 16.93 16.12
CA GLY A 359 -24.63 16.16 16.19
C GLY A 359 -25.04 15.25 15.03
N CYS A 360 -24.30 15.15 13.95
CA CYS A 360 -24.60 14.23 12.84
C CYS A 360 -23.27 13.70 12.25
N GLY A 361 -22.61 12.77 12.90
CA GLY A 361 -21.67 11.75 12.41
C GLY A 361 -20.68 12.02 11.27
N ALA A 362 -20.55 13.20 10.71
CA ALA A 362 -19.59 13.52 9.66
C ALA A 362 -18.51 14.45 10.21
N ALA A 363 -17.35 13.89 10.56
CA ALA A 363 -16.18 14.70 10.86
C ALA A 363 -15.75 15.46 9.60
N ARG A 364 -15.89 16.78 9.60
CA ARG A 364 -15.26 17.62 8.57
C ARG A 364 -13.83 17.90 8.99
N PHE A 365 -12.90 17.25 8.34
CA PHE A 365 -11.49 17.61 8.43
C PHE A 365 -11.29 18.95 7.75
N VAL A 366 -10.94 19.97 8.54
CA VAL A 366 -10.63 21.31 8.04
C VAL A 366 -9.13 21.51 8.17
N ALA A 367 -8.48 21.97 7.10
CA ALA A 367 -7.05 22.31 7.17
C ALA A 367 -6.81 23.29 8.32
N LYS A 368 -5.80 23.04 9.14
CA LYS A 368 -5.43 23.93 10.24
C LYS A 368 -5.15 25.33 9.71
N GLU A 369 -5.75 26.37 10.29
CA GLU A 369 -5.54 27.76 9.85
C GLU A 369 -4.08 28.19 9.95
N SER A 370 -3.30 27.58 10.84
CA SER A 370 -1.85 27.77 10.93
C SER A 370 -1.07 27.09 9.78
N ALA A 371 -1.67 26.16 9.06
CA ALA A 371 -1.05 25.50 7.91
C ALA A 371 -0.95 26.40 6.67
N GLY A 372 -1.57 27.57 6.66
CA GLY A 372 -1.52 28.55 5.55
C GLY A 372 -0.13 29.13 5.27
N GLN A 373 0.87 28.88 6.13
CA GLN A 373 2.27 29.27 5.91
C GLN A 373 3.22 28.07 5.73
N LEU A 374 2.85 26.87 6.17
CA LEU A 374 3.63 25.66 5.93
C LEU A 374 3.04 24.98 4.68
N LYS A 375 3.55 25.34 3.52
CA LYS A 375 3.27 24.66 2.23
C LYS A 375 3.62 23.18 2.33
N HIS A 376 2.76 22.37 2.96
CA HIS A 376 2.84 20.89 3.06
C HIS A 376 4.23 20.32 3.40
N GLY A 377 5.15 21.12 3.96
CA GLY A 377 6.47 20.71 4.38
C GLY A 377 7.51 20.50 3.26
N ASP A 378 7.27 20.96 2.02
CA ASP A 378 8.28 20.91 0.97
C ASP A 378 9.49 21.76 1.33
N GLY A 379 10.69 21.17 1.19
CA GLY A 379 11.95 21.81 1.56
C GLY A 379 12.25 21.78 3.07
N LEU A 380 11.50 20.99 3.85
CA LEU A 380 11.80 20.66 5.24
C LEU A 380 12.53 19.32 5.35
N LEU A 381 13.10 19.06 6.51
CA LEU A 381 13.54 17.71 6.85
C LEU A 381 12.32 16.78 6.88
N GLY A 382 12.48 15.55 6.38
CA GLY A 382 11.39 14.58 6.31
C GLY A 382 10.67 14.39 7.64
N ILE A 383 11.40 14.35 8.75
CA ILE A 383 10.86 14.20 10.12
C ILE A 383 10.10 15.42 10.63
N GLU A 384 10.28 16.59 10.04
CA GLU A 384 9.59 17.84 10.39
C GLU A 384 8.35 18.08 9.51
N ALA A 385 8.30 17.41 8.37
CA ALA A 385 7.23 17.58 7.40
C ALA A 385 5.92 16.91 7.87
N VAL A 386 4.81 17.47 7.44
CA VAL A 386 3.52 16.76 7.50
C VAL A 386 3.50 15.71 6.41
N VAL A 387 3.19 14.47 6.77
CA VAL A 387 2.96 13.33 5.87
C VAL A 387 1.61 12.72 6.22
N ASN A 388 0.61 12.94 5.37
CA ASN A 388 -0.77 12.58 5.74
C ASN A 388 -1.18 11.23 5.16
N SER A 389 -1.43 10.27 6.05
CA SER A 389 -1.86 8.91 5.71
C SER A 389 -0.98 8.29 4.62
N PRO A 390 0.34 8.12 4.87
CA PRO A 390 1.23 7.44 3.95
C PRO A 390 0.75 6.00 3.75
N VAL A 391 0.65 5.56 2.51
CA VAL A 391 0.19 4.21 2.14
C VAL A 391 1.25 3.46 1.35
N GLY A 392 1.40 3.72 0.07
CA GLY A 392 2.40 3.07 -0.77
C GLY A 392 3.80 3.67 -0.62
N LEU A 393 4.81 2.85 -0.71
CA LEU A 393 6.22 3.22 -0.72
C LEU A 393 6.90 2.63 -1.95
N ALA A 394 7.86 3.37 -2.49
CA ALA A 394 8.81 2.86 -3.49
C ALA A 394 10.18 3.53 -3.28
N MET A 395 11.25 2.92 -3.78
CA MET A 395 12.60 3.45 -3.63
C MET A 395 13.39 3.26 -4.92
N ASP A 396 14.10 4.32 -5.34
CA ASP A 396 15.02 4.22 -6.47
C ASP A 396 16.44 3.82 -6.06
N SER A 397 17.26 3.55 -7.06
CA SER A 397 18.66 3.15 -6.87
C SER A 397 19.55 4.25 -6.26
N GLN A 398 19.08 5.48 -6.28
CA GLN A 398 19.79 6.64 -5.74
C GLN A 398 19.42 6.94 -4.28
N GLY A 399 18.53 6.13 -3.69
CA GLY A 399 18.08 6.28 -2.31
C GLY A 399 17.03 7.37 -2.12
N HIS A 400 16.24 7.66 -3.15
CA HIS A 400 15.02 8.45 -2.97
C HIS A 400 13.87 7.53 -2.55
N LEU A 401 13.24 7.86 -1.45
CA LEU A 401 12.02 7.23 -0.98
C LEU A 401 10.81 8.01 -1.49
N TYR A 402 9.97 7.34 -2.25
CA TYR A 402 8.69 7.86 -2.72
C TYR A 402 7.58 7.41 -1.78
N ILE A 403 6.72 8.35 -1.38
CA ILE A 403 5.66 8.15 -0.38
C ILE A 403 4.34 8.57 -1.00
N CYS A 404 3.42 7.63 -1.20
CA CYS A 404 2.06 7.93 -1.62
C CYS A 404 1.25 8.40 -0.41
N GLU A 405 0.83 9.65 -0.41
CA GLU A 405 -0.02 10.26 0.62
C GLU A 405 -1.48 10.24 0.18
N ARG A 406 -2.23 9.26 0.68
CA ARG A 406 -3.65 9.13 0.37
C ARG A 406 -4.46 10.32 0.89
N GLY A 407 -4.13 10.82 2.09
CA GLY A 407 -4.83 11.94 2.70
C GLY A 407 -4.62 13.28 2.00
N GLU A 408 -3.54 13.43 1.24
CA GLU A 408 -3.20 14.67 0.52
C GLU A 408 -3.36 14.58 -0.99
N ASN A 409 -3.68 13.40 -1.54
CA ASN A 409 -3.71 13.18 -2.99
C ASN A 409 -2.41 13.62 -3.65
N LYS A 410 -1.27 13.21 -3.04
CA LYS A 410 0.09 13.55 -3.45
C LYS A 410 1.02 12.36 -3.37
N ILE A 411 2.12 12.46 -4.07
CA ILE A 411 3.28 11.59 -3.90
C ILE A 411 4.44 12.48 -3.52
N ARG A 412 5.11 12.14 -2.41
CA ARG A 412 6.28 12.87 -1.92
C ARG A 412 7.54 12.10 -2.26
N ARG A 413 8.65 12.82 -2.38
CA ARG A 413 9.98 12.25 -2.56
C ARG A 413 10.89 12.75 -1.44
N LEU A 414 11.51 11.83 -0.72
CA LEU A 414 12.47 12.07 0.34
C LEU A 414 13.84 11.55 -0.12
N LYS A 415 14.89 12.38 -0.06
CA LYS A 415 16.25 11.91 -0.25
C LYS A 415 16.74 11.31 1.07
N LEU A 416 16.97 10.01 1.09
CA LEU A 416 17.66 9.37 2.20
C LEU A 416 19.16 9.72 2.17
N SER A 417 19.83 9.62 3.30
CA SER A 417 21.26 9.98 3.44
C SER A 417 22.17 9.01 2.70
#